data_690bffc77649c4e311419d212c790b3a
#
_entry.id   690bffc77649c4e311419d212c790b3a
#
_cell.length_a   1.000
_cell.length_b   1.000
_cell.length_c   1.000
_cell.angle_alpha   90.00
_cell.angle_beta   90.00
_cell.angle_gamma   90.00
#
_symmetry.space_group_name_H-M   'P 1'
#
loop_
_entity.id
_entity.type
_entity.pdbx_description
1 polymer ?
#
loop_
_entity_poly.entity_id
_entity_poly.type
_entity_poly.pdbx_seq_one_letter_code
_entity_poly.pdbx_strand_id
1 'polypeptide(L)'
;MPSIQTVRGAVDTADLGVTLMHEHVFVLSSDVQQNYSQEWGSEDERVEDAVRQLTTAYEAGVRTIVDPTVVGLGRYIPRIAQIAQRVPLQLIVATGLYTYNDVPFFFHYRGPALDPLVGTHVPDPMVDMFVGDIRDGIAGTGVRAGMLKCAIDAEGLTPGVERVMRAVARAHHETGVPITVHTHPESGSGFEVKRVMCAEEGVDPTRIVLGHSGDTTDLDYLTALADAGFVLGMDRFGINLETTFEARADTLIEMVRRGYAERMVLSQDASCYIDWMEPAMRAAVLPQWHYTHLFDDVFPYVLDRGIEERQLQTMLVEVPRRFFAAG
;
A
#
# COMPACT_ATOMS: atom_id res chain seq x y z
N MET A 1 -15.50 16.13 12.05
CA MET A 1 -15.73 14.98 11.15
C MET A 1 -14.39 14.23 11.07
N PRO A 2 -14.37 12.92 10.85
CA PRO A 2 -13.12 12.18 10.74
C PRO A 2 -12.32 12.69 9.55
N SER A 3 -11.00 12.86 9.75
CA SER A 3 -10.11 13.38 8.72
C SER A 3 -8.86 12.54 8.58
N ILE A 4 -8.26 12.54 7.40
CA ILE A 4 -7.02 11.85 7.09
C ILE A 4 -5.97 12.84 6.58
N GLN A 5 -4.71 12.61 6.90
CA GLN A 5 -3.59 13.40 6.41
C GLN A 5 -3.29 13.05 4.96
N THR A 6 -3.25 14.06 4.11
CA THR A 6 -2.75 13.98 2.74
C THR A 6 -1.48 14.83 2.60
N VAL A 7 -0.81 14.73 1.45
CA VAL A 7 0.35 15.57 1.15
C VAL A 7 0.04 17.06 1.23
N ARG A 8 -1.22 17.46 0.97
CA ARG A 8 -1.69 18.86 1.03
C ARG A 8 -2.33 19.23 2.36
N GLY A 9 -2.28 18.39 3.37
CA GLY A 9 -2.89 18.59 4.68
C GLY A 9 -4.09 17.68 4.93
N ALA A 10 -4.82 17.93 6.02
CA ALA A 10 -5.95 17.12 6.42
C ALA A 10 -7.16 17.31 5.50
N VAL A 11 -7.83 16.21 5.15
CA VAL A 11 -9.03 16.17 4.33
C VAL A 11 -10.10 15.37 5.07
N ASP A 12 -11.37 15.79 5.01
CA ASP A 12 -12.48 14.99 5.53
C ASP A 12 -12.55 13.66 4.76
N THR A 13 -12.71 12.55 5.48
CA THR A 13 -12.79 11.24 4.84
C THR A 13 -14.00 11.10 3.90
N ALA A 14 -15.02 11.94 4.05
CA ALA A 14 -16.15 12.03 3.14
C ALA A 14 -15.77 12.60 1.76
N ASP A 15 -14.69 13.36 1.67
CA ASP A 15 -14.22 14.02 0.46
C ASP A 15 -13.16 13.21 -0.32
N LEU A 16 -12.82 11.99 0.11
CA LEU A 16 -11.85 11.15 -0.56
C LEU A 16 -12.27 10.73 -1.97
N GLY A 17 -13.58 10.53 -2.20
CA GLY A 17 -14.10 10.06 -3.48
C GLY A 17 -13.56 8.68 -3.89
N VAL A 18 -13.46 8.44 -5.19
CA VAL A 18 -12.88 7.21 -5.73
C VAL A 18 -11.42 7.13 -5.32
N THR A 19 -11.10 6.12 -4.50
CA THR A 19 -9.80 5.95 -3.86
C THR A 19 -9.14 4.66 -4.31
N LEU A 20 -7.96 4.79 -4.93
CA LEU A 20 -7.07 3.67 -5.20
C LEU A 20 -6.19 3.44 -3.96
N MET A 21 -6.36 2.29 -3.31
CA MET A 21 -5.81 2.06 -1.98
C MET A 21 -4.36 1.56 -1.96
N HIS A 22 -3.77 1.30 -3.14
CA HIS A 22 -2.40 0.82 -3.28
C HIS A 22 -1.84 1.19 -4.65
N GLU A 23 -1.25 2.37 -4.75
CA GLU A 23 -0.54 2.84 -5.94
C GLU A 23 0.75 3.54 -5.51
N HIS A 24 1.78 3.43 -6.30
CA HIS A 24 3.05 4.12 -6.05
C HIS A 24 3.23 5.31 -7.00
N VAL A 25 3.84 6.39 -6.57
CA VAL A 25 4.33 7.40 -7.50
C VAL A 25 5.69 6.96 -8.05
N PHE A 26 6.63 6.63 -7.17
CA PHE A 26 7.95 6.12 -7.56
C PHE A 26 8.38 4.98 -6.64
N VAL A 27 8.87 3.89 -7.24
CA VAL A 27 9.55 2.80 -6.53
C VAL A 27 11.00 2.76 -6.98
N LEU A 28 11.92 2.98 -6.04
CA LEU A 28 13.33 3.19 -6.33
C LEU A 28 14.25 2.47 -5.34
N SER A 29 15.34 1.94 -5.88
CA SER A 29 16.53 1.57 -5.13
C SER A 29 17.38 2.83 -4.92
N SER A 30 17.15 3.55 -3.81
CA SER A 30 17.69 4.91 -3.61
C SER A 30 19.21 5.00 -3.82
N ASP A 31 19.97 4.00 -3.33
CA ASP A 31 21.42 3.98 -3.47
C ASP A 31 21.84 3.83 -4.96
N VAL A 32 21.10 3.00 -5.70
CA VAL A 32 21.34 2.81 -7.14
C VAL A 32 21.00 4.08 -7.91
N GLN A 33 19.82 4.64 -7.65
CA GLN A 33 19.37 5.88 -8.30
C GLN A 33 20.34 7.04 -8.06
N GLN A 34 20.88 7.18 -6.84
CA GLN A 34 21.82 8.27 -6.52
C GLN A 34 23.20 8.10 -7.14
N ASN A 35 23.68 6.86 -7.32
CA ASN A 35 25.04 6.58 -7.79
C ASN A 35 25.12 6.14 -9.27
N TYR A 36 24.00 5.68 -9.85
CA TYR A 36 23.90 5.15 -11.22
C TYR A 36 22.64 5.70 -11.90
N SER A 37 22.55 7.03 -11.98
CA SER A 37 21.33 7.75 -12.36
C SER A 37 21.01 7.75 -13.87
N GLN A 38 21.75 7.03 -14.71
CA GLN A 38 21.56 7.08 -16.16
C GLN A 38 20.14 6.66 -16.60
N GLU A 39 19.59 5.65 -15.96
CA GLU A 39 18.23 5.18 -16.27
C GLU A 39 17.15 6.09 -15.66
N TRP A 40 17.43 6.64 -14.47
CA TRP A 40 16.53 7.64 -13.87
C TRP A 40 16.39 8.88 -14.77
N GLY A 41 17.50 9.35 -15.34
CA GLY A 41 17.51 10.55 -16.17
C GLY A 41 17.34 11.84 -15.36
N SER A 42 16.54 12.75 -15.89
CA SER A 42 16.29 14.06 -15.29
C SER A 42 15.15 14.00 -14.25
N GLU A 43 15.36 14.61 -13.09
CA GLU A 43 14.35 14.79 -12.05
C GLU A 43 13.11 15.51 -12.59
N ASP A 44 13.31 16.58 -13.36
CA ASP A 44 12.21 17.37 -13.92
C ASP A 44 11.37 16.54 -14.91
N GLU A 45 12.00 15.74 -15.76
CA GLU A 45 11.29 14.86 -16.69
C GLU A 45 10.46 13.81 -15.97
N ARG A 46 10.97 13.22 -14.88
CA ARG A 46 10.22 12.25 -14.05
C ARG A 46 9.05 12.89 -13.32
N VAL A 47 9.23 14.10 -12.82
CA VAL A 47 8.13 14.87 -12.19
C VAL A 47 7.06 15.21 -13.23
N GLU A 48 7.43 15.68 -14.42
CA GLU A 48 6.49 15.97 -15.50
C GLU A 48 5.72 14.71 -15.93
N ASP A 49 6.43 13.59 -16.06
CA ASP A 49 5.81 12.31 -16.41
C ASP A 49 4.81 11.85 -15.34
N ALA A 50 5.17 11.94 -14.06
CA ALA A 50 4.28 11.61 -12.96
C ALA A 50 3.04 12.52 -12.93
N VAL A 51 3.21 13.83 -13.11
CA VAL A 51 2.07 14.78 -13.19
C VAL A 51 1.13 14.39 -14.33
N ARG A 52 1.67 14.03 -15.51
CA ARG A 52 0.85 13.60 -16.64
C ARG A 52 0.06 12.32 -16.34
N GLN A 53 0.72 11.28 -15.81
CA GLN A 53 0.08 9.99 -15.51
C GLN A 53 -1.00 10.14 -14.43
N LEU A 54 -0.72 10.89 -13.35
CA LEU A 54 -1.67 11.12 -12.27
C LEU A 54 -2.84 12.02 -12.71
N THR A 55 -2.61 12.95 -13.65
CA THR A 55 -3.70 13.73 -14.25
C THR A 55 -4.62 12.83 -15.08
N THR A 56 -4.06 11.89 -15.86
CA THR A 56 -4.84 10.89 -16.59
C THR A 56 -5.68 10.04 -15.63
N ALA A 57 -5.14 9.61 -14.49
CA ALA A 57 -5.90 8.89 -13.47
C ALA A 57 -7.07 9.74 -12.92
N TYR A 58 -6.85 11.03 -12.69
CA TYR A 58 -7.91 11.94 -12.26
C TYR A 58 -9.02 12.10 -13.32
N GLU A 59 -8.64 12.22 -14.57
CA GLU A 59 -9.59 12.33 -15.71
C GLU A 59 -10.41 11.04 -15.86
N ALA A 60 -9.83 9.87 -15.55
CA ALA A 60 -10.55 8.60 -15.50
C ALA A 60 -11.51 8.46 -14.30
N GLY A 61 -11.50 9.42 -13.35
CA GLY A 61 -12.43 9.44 -12.22
C GLY A 61 -11.81 9.27 -10.84
N VAL A 62 -10.51 8.95 -10.73
CA VAL A 62 -9.81 8.83 -9.44
C VAL A 62 -9.78 10.18 -8.72
N ARG A 63 -9.94 10.16 -7.40
CA ARG A 63 -9.88 11.36 -6.55
C ARG A 63 -8.78 11.29 -5.51
N THR A 64 -8.50 10.08 -5.02
CA THR A 64 -7.47 9.84 -4.01
C THR A 64 -6.62 8.64 -4.38
N ILE A 65 -5.33 8.74 -4.15
CA ILE A 65 -4.37 7.64 -4.23
C ILE A 65 -3.69 7.48 -2.87
N VAL A 66 -3.62 6.26 -2.39
CA VAL A 66 -2.78 5.87 -1.25
C VAL A 66 -1.45 5.36 -1.81
N ASP A 67 -0.38 6.08 -1.52
CA ASP A 67 0.98 5.73 -1.92
C ASP A 67 1.71 5.05 -0.75
N PRO A 68 1.80 3.71 -0.71
CA PRO A 68 2.44 2.96 0.37
C PRO A 68 3.97 2.86 0.21
N THR A 69 4.59 3.76 -0.55
CA THR A 69 6.04 3.83 -0.68
C THR A 69 6.68 4.28 0.63
N VAL A 70 7.53 3.41 1.20
CA VAL A 70 8.19 3.62 2.49
C VAL A 70 9.71 3.46 2.38
N VAL A 71 10.42 3.46 3.51
CA VAL A 71 11.84 3.10 3.58
C VAL A 71 12.02 1.68 3.03
N GLY A 72 12.96 1.50 2.12
CA GLY A 72 13.15 0.26 1.35
C GLY A 72 12.54 0.30 -0.06
N LEU A 73 11.64 1.26 -0.34
CA LEU A 73 11.03 1.47 -1.66
C LEU A 73 11.40 2.83 -2.29
N GLY A 74 12.39 3.53 -1.73
CA GLY A 74 12.86 4.81 -2.28
C GLY A 74 11.97 6.01 -1.97
N ARG A 75 11.21 6.01 -0.87
CA ARG A 75 10.38 7.14 -0.43
C ARG A 75 11.17 8.45 -0.41
N TYR A 76 10.70 9.45 -1.16
CA TYR A 76 11.26 10.81 -1.15
C TYR A 76 10.14 11.87 -1.19
N ILE A 77 9.68 12.28 -0.01
CA ILE A 77 8.52 13.17 0.15
C ILE A 77 8.66 14.55 -0.48
N PRO A 78 9.84 15.21 -0.53
CA PRO A 78 9.96 16.49 -1.23
C PRO A 78 9.49 16.44 -2.69
N ARG A 79 9.81 15.36 -3.43
CA ARG A 79 9.35 15.14 -4.82
C ARG A 79 7.83 14.92 -4.87
N ILE A 80 7.30 14.10 -3.96
CA ILE A 80 5.85 13.84 -3.89
C ILE A 80 5.09 15.12 -3.59
N ALA A 81 5.60 15.98 -2.70
CA ALA A 81 5.00 17.28 -2.38
C ALA A 81 4.99 18.23 -3.60
N GLN A 82 6.05 18.23 -4.40
CA GLN A 82 6.10 19.00 -5.65
C GLN A 82 5.05 18.53 -6.66
N ILE A 83 4.90 17.22 -6.84
CA ILE A 83 3.90 16.61 -7.73
C ILE A 83 2.48 16.92 -7.24
N ALA A 84 2.23 16.73 -5.94
CA ALA A 84 0.91 16.95 -5.34
C ALA A 84 0.36 18.37 -5.50
N GLN A 85 1.23 19.37 -5.65
CA GLN A 85 0.83 20.76 -5.94
C GLN A 85 0.33 20.96 -7.38
N ARG A 86 0.62 20.03 -8.28
CA ARG A 86 0.39 20.13 -9.72
C ARG A 86 -0.70 19.19 -10.22
N VAL A 87 -1.15 18.25 -9.38
CA VAL A 87 -2.23 17.30 -9.71
C VAL A 87 -3.45 17.55 -8.83
N PRO A 88 -4.67 17.36 -9.35
CA PRO A 88 -5.89 17.57 -8.56
C PRO A 88 -6.21 16.41 -7.59
N LEU A 89 -5.47 15.30 -7.66
CA LEU A 89 -5.64 14.15 -6.77
C LEU A 89 -5.22 14.45 -5.33
N GLN A 90 -5.88 13.82 -4.36
CA GLN A 90 -5.36 13.68 -3.01
C GLN A 90 -4.33 12.53 -2.98
N LEU A 91 -3.17 12.78 -2.36
CA LEU A 91 -2.16 11.75 -2.15
C LEU A 91 -2.01 11.50 -0.64
N ILE A 92 -2.27 10.27 -0.20
CA ILE A 92 -2.05 9.80 1.16
C ILE A 92 -0.74 9.01 1.13
N VAL A 93 0.27 9.48 1.87
CA VAL A 93 1.58 8.81 1.95
C VAL A 93 1.70 7.95 3.19
N ALA A 94 2.58 6.95 3.13
CA ALA A 94 2.79 6.01 4.21
C ALA A 94 4.13 6.23 4.93
N THR A 95 4.20 5.66 6.14
CA THR A 95 5.44 5.40 6.85
C THR A 95 5.55 3.93 7.24
N GLY A 96 6.76 3.46 7.46
CA GLY A 96 7.05 2.05 7.72
C GLY A 96 8.35 1.63 7.07
N LEU A 97 8.51 0.30 6.93
CA LEU A 97 9.68 -0.28 6.29
C LEU A 97 9.27 -1.48 5.43
N TYR A 98 9.85 -1.55 4.23
CA TYR A 98 9.64 -2.63 3.28
C TYR A 98 10.88 -3.52 3.22
N THR A 99 10.72 -4.77 3.60
CA THR A 99 11.74 -5.82 3.47
C THR A 99 11.06 -7.18 3.42
N TYR A 100 11.70 -8.13 2.72
CA TYR A 100 11.27 -9.53 2.67
C TYR A 100 12.06 -10.44 3.61
N ASN A 101 13.22 -9.99 4.08
CA ASN A 101 14.11 -10.85 4.83
C ASN A 101 14.59 -10.18 6.12
N ASP A 102 15.55 -9.28 6.04
CA ASP A 102 16.16 -8.63 7.20
C ASP A 102 15.99 -7.11 7.14
N VAL A 103 16.11 -6.47 8.28
CA VAL A 103 16.08 -5.01 8.37
C VAL A 103 17.35 -4.41 7.75
N PRO A 104 17.28 -3.18 7.19
CA PRO A 104 18.45 -2.46 6.75
C PRO A 104 19.53 -2.40 7.84
N PHE A 105 20.80 -2.39 7.43
CA PHE A 105 21.96 -2.45 8.32
C PHE A 105 21.94 -1.38 9.42
N PHE A 106 21.32 -0.25 9.16
CA PHE A 106 21.10 0.82 10.14
C PHE A 106 20.42 0.33 11.43
N PHE A 107 19.53 -0.67 11.35
CA PHE A 107 18.78 -1.20 12.49
C PHE A 107 19.45 -2.40 13.18
N HIS A 108 20.49 -3.02 12.61
CA HIS A 108 21.11 -4.22 13.16
C HIS A 108 21.71 -4.01 14.56
N TYR A 109 22.29 -2.83 14.80
CA TYR A 109 22.91 -2.49 16.09
C TYR A 109 22.14 -1.40 16.84
N ARG A 110 20.80 -1.40 16.67
CA ARG A 110 19.88 -0.45 17.32
C ARG A 110 18.64 -1.20 17.82
N GLY A 111 18.06 -0.69 18.91
CA GLY A 111 16.84 -1.28 19.46
C GLY A 111 17.04 -2.67 20.06
N PRO A 112 16.03 -3.56 19.97
CA PRO A 112 16.00 -4.86 20.66
C PRO A 112 17.16 -5.79 20.34
N ALA A 113 17.82 -5.63 19.20
CA ALA A 113 19.03 -6.40 18.87
C ALA A 113 20.18 -6.21 19.87
N LEU A 114 20.13 -5.12 20.66
CA LEU A 114 21.12 -4.85 21.71
C LEU A 114 20.77 -5.47 23.06
N ASP A 115 19.54 -5.93 23.29
CA ASP A 115 19.07 -6.46 24.58
C ASP A 115 20.05 -7.49 25.18
N PRO A 116 20.57 -8.48 24.41
CA PRO A 116 21.53 -9.46 24.94
C PRO A 116 22.87 -8.84 25.36
N LEU A 117 23.24 -7.68 24.79
CA LEU A 117 24.52 -7.03 25.08
C LEU A 117 24.45 -6.09 26.30
N VAL A 118 23.29 -5.43 26.48
CA VAL A 118 23.13 -4.41 27.54
C VAL A 118 22.36 -4.94 28.75
N GLY A 119 21.73 -6.09 28.65
CA GLY A 119 20.99 -6.76 29.73
C GLY A 119 19.67 -6.09 30.12
N THR A 120 19.20 -5.12 29.33
CA THR A 120 17.91 -4.46 29.49
C THR A 120 17.23 -4.28 28.14
N HIS A 121 15.90 -4.15 28.13
CA HIS A 121 15.17 -3.88 26.89
C HIS A 121 15.53 -2.49 26.32
N VAL A 122 15.89 -2.47 25.05
CA VAL A 122 16.16 -1.25 24.28
C VAL A 122 14.98 -1.01 23.32
N PRO A 123 14.26 0.12 23.42
CA PRO A 123 13.16 0.44 22.53
C PRO A 123 13.56 0.37 21.06
N ASP A 124 12.65 -0.08 20.22
CA ASP A 124 12.92 -0.15 18.77
C ASP A 124 12.80 1.25 18.15
N PRO A 125 13.90 1.81 17.56
CA PRO A 125 13.87 3.13 16.96
C PRO A 125 12.89 3.26 15.80
N MET A 126 12.47 2.14 15.17
CA MET A 126 11.46 2.18 14.11
C MET A 126 10.13 2.73 14.62
N VAL A 127 9.75 2.44 15.88
CA VAL A 127 8.49 2.97 16.47
C VAL A 127 8.53 4.49 16.52
N ASP A 128 9.58 5.07 17.12
CA ASP A 128 9.74 6.52 17.22
C ASP A 128 9.79 7.18 15.83
N MET A 129 10.47 6.56 14.88
CA MET A 129 10.55 7.06 13.49
C MET A 129 9.16 7.09 12.81
N PHE A 130 8.37 6.02 12.92
CA PHE A 130 7.06 5.95 12.32
C PHE A 130 6.07 6.90 13.01
N VAL A 131 6.11 6.98 14.33
CA VAL A 131 5.29 7.92 15.12
C VAL A 131 5.65 9.37 14.78
N GLY A 132 6.95 9.70 14.69
CA GLY A 132 7.43 11.02 14.27
C GLY A 132 6.94 11.40 12.87
N ASP A 133 7.00 10.49 11.88
CA ASP A 133 6.49 10.70 10.52
C ASP A 133 4.97 11.00 10.50
N ILE A 134 4.22 10.44 11.45
CA ILE A 134 2.77 10.65 11.57
C ILE A 134 2.44 11.94 12.31
N ARG A 135 3.15 12.26 13.40
CA ARG A 135 2.83 13.40 14.27
C ARG A 135 3.48 14.71 13.83
N ASP A 136 4.76 14.63 13.45
CA ASP A 136 5.61 15.80 13.22
C ASP A 136 5.83 16.07 11.73
N GLY A 137 5.77 15.01 10.92
CA GLY A 137 5.99 15.06 9.47
C GLY A 137 7.32 14.47 9.01
N ILE A 138 7.32 14.04 7.76
CA ILE A 138 8.41 13.28 7.13
C ILE A 138 9.50 14.24 6.64
N ALA A 139 10.76 13.98 6.99
CA ALA A 139 11.94 14.65 6.45
C ALA A 139 11.88 16.20 6.53
N GLY A 140 11.22 16.75 7.55
CA GLY A 140 11.09 18.20 7.73
C GLY A 140 10.18 18.92 6.73
N THR A 141 9.43 18.19 5.91
CA THR A 141 8.51 18.76 4.91
C THR A 141 7.19 19.25 5.50
N GLY A 142 6.83 18.83 6.71
CA GLY A 142 5.51 19.02 7.30
C GLY A 142 4.43 18.05 6.75
N VAL A 143 4.72 17.26 5.73
CA VAL A 143 3.82 16.21 5.23
C VAL A 143 3.79 15.05 6.22
N ARG A 144 2.60 14.70 6.68
CA ARG A 144 2.37 13.64 7.67
C ARG A 144 1.89 12.36 6.98
N ALA A 145 2.37 11.22 7.48
CA ALA A 145 1.89 9.93 6.99
C ALA A 145 0.44 9.66 7.45
N GLY A 146 -0.40 9.21 6.53
CA GLY A 146 -1.78 8.78 6.80
C GLY A 146 -1.96 7.26 6.82
N MET A 147 -0.90 6.50 6.54
CA MET A 147 -0.91 5.04 6.49
C MET A 147 0.40 4.48 7.06
N LEU A 148 0.33 3.33 7.73
CA LEU A 148 1.48 2.51 8.11
C LEU A 148 1.66 1.38 7.10
N LYS A 149 2.92 1.00 6.80
CA LYS A 149 3.24 -0.08 5.83
C LYS A 149 4.33 -0.99 6.36
N CYS A 150 4.11 -2.31 6.19
CA CYS A 150 5.12 -3.35 6.25
C CYS A 150 4.89 -4.40 5.17
N ALA A 151 5.73 -5.43 5.15
CA ALA A 151 5.66 -6.49 4.15
C ALA A 151 5.97 -7.85 4.77
N ILE A 152 5.35 -8.88 4.19
CA ILE A 152 5.68 -10.29 4.36
C ILE A 152 5.44 -10.99 3.03
N ASP A 153 6.49 -11.54 2.43
CA ASP A 153 6.46 -12.15 1.10
C ASP A 153 6.72 -13.66 1.17
N ALA A 154 7.12 -14.27 0.07
CA ALA A 154 7.37 -15.71 -0.08
C ALA A 154 8.38 -16.28 0.93
N GLU A 155 9.34 -15.46 1.39
CA GLU A 155 10.31 -15.81 2.43
C GLU A 155 9.66 -16.07 3.79
N GLY A 156 8.41 -15.60 3.96
CA GLY A 156 7.63 -15.76 5.18
C GLY A 156 8.09 -14.87 6.32
N LEU A 157 7.76 -15.28 7.56
CA LEU A 157 8.02 -14.50 8.76
C LEU A 157 9.47 -14.66 9.23
N THR A 158 10.40 -13.98 8.58
CA THR A 158 11.78 -13.88 9.04
C THR A 158 11.89 -13.01 10.30
N PRO A 159 13.00 -13.10 11.09
CA PRO A 159 13.16 -12.21 12.26
C PRO A 159 13.11 -10.72 11.92
N GLY A 160 13.62 -10.32 10.76
CA GLY A 160 13.57 -8.93 10.31
C GLY A 160 12.15 -8.48 9.97
N VAL A 161 11.41 -9.31 9.24
CA VAL A 161 10.00 -9.06 8.88
C VAL A 161 9.13 -8.98 10.15
N GLU A 162 9.27 -9.94 11.07
CA GLU A 162 8.53 -9.93 12.33
C GLU A 162 8.80 -8.67 13.17
N ARG A 163 10.08 -8.27 13.25
CA ARG A 163 10.47 -7.04 13.96
C ARG A 163 9.80 -5.80 13.38
N VAL A 164 9.76 -5.67 12.06
CA VAL A 164 9.08 -4.54 11.38
C VAL A 164 7.57 -4.59 11.64
N MET A 165 6.92 -5.76 11.53
CA MET A 165 5.50 -5.91 11.79
C MET A 165 5.13 -5.48 13.21
N ARG A 166 5.92 -5.87 14.23
CA ARG A 166 5.72 -5.46 15.63
C ARG A 166 5.94 -3.96 15.83
N ALA A 167 6.94 -3.37 15.19
CA ALA A 167 7.17 -1.92 15.24
C ALA A 167 6.00 -1.13 14.63
N VAL A 168 5.47 -1.60 13.49
CA VAL A 168 4.28 -1.03 12.84
C VAL A 168 3.04 -1.16 13.73
N ALA A 169 2.81 -2.32 14.36
CA ALA A 169 1.69 -2.53 15.29
C ALA A 169 1.76 -1.57 16.48
N ARG A 170 2.94 -1.38 17.06
CA ARG A 170 3.15 -0.43 18.17
C ARG A 170 2.93 1.01 17.76
N ALA A 171 3.44 1.42 16.59
CA ALA A 171 3.17 2.74 16.03
C ALA A 171 1.67 2.97 15.76
N HIS A 172 0.95 1.92 15.33
CA HIS A 172 -0.51 1.96 15.19
C HIS A 172 -1.19 2.22 16.54
N HIS A 173 -0.82 1.50 17.59
CA HIS A 173 -1.41 1.71 18.92
C HIS A 173 -1.16 3.12 19.47
N GLU A 174 -0.02 3.73 19.16
CA GLU A 174 0.29 5.09 19.60
C GLU A 174 -0.43 6.19 18.81
N THR A 175 -0.77 5.92 17.56
CA THR A 175 -1.23 6.98 16.63
C THR A 175 -2.65 6.78 16.09
N GLY A 176 -3.18 5.56 16.14
CA GLY A 176 -4.45 5.19 15.51
C GLY A 176 -4.41 5.11 13.98
N VAL A 177 -3.28 5.41 13.32
CA VAL A 177 -3.16 5.39 11.85
C VAL A 177 -3.29 3.95 11.34
N PRO A 178 -4.11 3.68 10.30
CA PRO A 178 -4.34 2.34 9.80
C PRO A 178 -3.13 1.76 9.07
N ILE A 179 -3.17 0.45 8.84
CA ILE A 179 -2.04 -0.33 8.34
C ILE A 179 -2.38 -0.95 6.98
N THR A 180 -1.43 -0.95 6.05
CA THR A 180 -1.43 -1.84 4.89
C THR A 180 -0.23 -2.77 4.97
N VAL A 181 -0.45 -4.05 4.69
CA VAL A 181 0.60 -5.08 4.69
C VAL A 181 0.69 -5.67 3.29
N HIS A 182 1.87 -5.59 2.66
CA HIS A 182 2.15 -6.41 1.49
C HIS A 182 2.12 -7.88 1.91
N THR A 183 1.34 -8.71 1.26
CA THR A 183 1.25 -10.15 1.55
C THR A 183 1.50 -11.00 0.31
N HIS A 184 1.81 -12.27 0.52
CA HIS A 184 1.99 -13.28 -0.50
C HIS A 184 0.99 -14.41 -0.22
N PRO A 185 -0.19 -14.42 -0.86
CA PRO A 185 -1.28 -15.35 -0.52
C PRO A 185 -0.88 -16.83 -0.65
N GLU A 186 -0.07 -17.18 -1.66
CA GLU A 186 0.37 -18.56 -1.90
C GLU A 186 1.16 -19.14 -0.71
N SER A 187 1.92 -18.31 0.02
CA SER A 187 2.60 -18.72 1.25
C SER A 187 1.71 -18.72 2.50
N GLY A 188 0.46 -18.27 2.38
CA GLY A 188 -0.46 -18.13 3.53
C GLY A 188 -0.11 -16.97 4.46
N SER A 189 0.69 -16.00 3.99
CA SER A 189 1.23 -14.90 4.81
C SER A 189 0.18 -14.05 5.53
N GLY A 190 -1.05 -13.96 5.01
CA GLY A 190 -2.17 -13.29 5.69
C GLY A 190 -2.50 -13.90 7.05
N PHE A 191 -2.32 -15.22 7.23
CA PHE A 191 -2.51 -15.87 8.53
C PHE A 191 -1.38 -15.53 9.51
N GLU A 192 -0.15 -15.32 9.03
CA GLU A 192 0.96 -14.83 9.85
C GLU A 192 0.71 -13.38 10.30
N VAL A 193 0.18 -12.53 9.43
CA VAL A 193 -0.26 -11.17 9.81
C VAL A 193 -1.33 -11.25 10.91
N LYS A 194 -2.33 -12.11 10.76
CA LYS A 194 -3.37 -12.34 11.77
C LYS A 194 -2.77 -12.78 13.11
N ARG A 195 -1.80 -13.69 13.09
CA ARG A 195 -1.13 -14.17 14.30
C ARG A 195 -0.34 -13.06 14.98
N VAL A 196 0.61 -12.44 14.26
CA VAL A 196 1.54 -11.47 14.86
C VAL A 196 0.82 -10.18 15.22
N MET A 197 0.13 -9.55 14.26
CA MET A 197 -0.43 -8.21 14.48
C MET A 197 -1.72 -8.24 15.30
N CYS A 198 -2.60 -9.21 15.08
CA CYS A 198 -3.88 -9.23 15.76
C CYS A 198 -3.85 -10.06 17.06
N ALA A 199 -3.37 -11.31 17.00
CA ALA A 199 -3.42 -12.18 18.18
C ALA A 199 -2.35 -11.84 19.23
N GLU A 200 -1.14 -11.45 18.81
CA GLU A 200 -0.02 -11.18 19.72
C GLU A 200 0.12 -9.70 20.06
N GLU A 201 0.02 -8.78 19.07
CA GLU A 201 0.15 -7.34 19.29
C GLU A 201 -1.22 -6.64 19.52
N GLY A 202 -2.35 -7.30 19.30
CA GLY A 202 -3.69 -6.79 19.64
C GLY A 202 -4.27 -5.76 18.66
N VAL A 203 -3.77 -5.68 17.44
CA VAL A 203 -4.33 -4.78 16.41
C VAL A 203 -5.69 -5.31 15.94
N ASP A 204 -6.68 -4.44 15.85
CA ASP A 204 -7.98 -4.77 15.26
C ASP A 204 -7.81 -5.09 13.76
N PRO A 205 -8.17 -6.28 13.27
CA PRO A 205 -8.04 -6.63 11.87
C PRO A 205 -8.80 -5.70 10.92
N THR A 206 -9.85 -5.02 11.38
CA THR A 206 -10.56 -4.01 10.57
C THR A 206 -9.72 -2.78 10.26
N ARG A 207 -8.58 -2.61 10.93
CA ARG A 207 -7.61 -1.52 10.71
C ARG A 207 -6.45 -1.94 9.79
N ILE A 208 -6.51 -3.14 9.20
CA ILE A 208 -5.45 -3.70 8.35
C ILE A 208 -6.01 -4.00 6.96
N VAL A 209 -5.38 -3.45 5.93
CA VAL A 209 -5.51 -3.93 4.55
C VAL A 209 -4.45 -5.00 4.31
N LEU A 210 -4.85 -6.18 3.88
CA LEU A 210 -3.96 -7.22 3.36
C LEU A 210 -3.78 -6.98 1.86
N GLY A 211 -2.71 -6.29 1.49
CA GLY A 211 -2.36 -6.01 0.11
C GLY A 211 -2.03 -7.29 -0.66
N HIS A 212 -2.33 -7.28 -1.96
CA HIS A 212 -2.10 -8.36 -2.90
C HIS A 212 -2.93 -9.62 -2.64
N SER A 213 -3.99 -9.51 -1.84
CA SER A 213 -4.93 -10.62 -1.62
C SER A 213 -5.51 -11.16 -2.94
N GLY A 214 -5.59 -10.34 -3.97
CA GLY A 214 -6.05 -10.74 -5.31
C GLY A 214 -5.07 -11.59 -6.13
N ASP A 215 -3.89 -11.92 -5.60
CA ASP A 215 -2.90 -12.78 -6.29
C ASP A 215 -3.19 -14.28 -6.08
N THR A 216 -4.35 -14.64 -5.57
CA THR A 216 -4.82 -16.01 -5.43
C THR A 216 -6.25 -16.16 -5.91
N THR A 217 -6.60 -17.39 -6.29
CA THR A 217 -7.98 -17.82 -6.57
C THR A 217 -8.55 -18.68 -5.43
N ASP A 218 -7.83 -18.84 -4.33
CA ASP A 218 -8.27 -19.60 -3.14
C ASP A 218 -9.32 -18.81 -2.36
N LEU A 219 -10.59 -19.08 -2.65
CA LEU A 219 -11.70 -18.41 -2.02
C LEU A 219 -11.85 -18.76 -0.53
N ASP A 220 -11.40 -19.93 -0.09
CA ASP A 220 -11.46 -20.33 1.33
C ASP A 220 -10.44 -19.52 2.14
N TYR A 221 -9.24 -19.30 1.59
CA TYR A 221 -8.24 -18.39 2.16
C TYR A 221 -8.79 -16.96 2.28
N LEU A 222 -9.32 -16.42 1.17
CA LEU A 222 -9.83 -15.05 1.13
C LEU A 222 -11.02 -14.84 2.09
N THR A 223 -11.98 -15.77 2.10
CA THR A 223 -13.15 -15.66 3.00
C THR A 223 -12.75 -15.78 4.46
N ALA A 224 -11.81 -16.67 4.82
CA ALA A 224 -11.31 -16.81 6.19
C ALA A 224 -10.64 -15.53 6.73
N LEU A 225 -9.95 -14.78 5.88
CA LEU A 225 -9.35 -13.49 6.25
C LEU A 225 -10.40 -12.37 6.31
N ALA A 226 -11.34 -12.32 5.37
CA ALA A 226 -12.44 -11.36 5.38
C ALA A 226 -13.35 -11.54 6.60
N ASP A 227 -13.67 -12.80 6.97
CA ASP A 227 -14.47 -13.16 8.16
C ASP A 227 -13.72 -12.82 9.46
N ALA A 228 -12.39 -12.86 9.45
CA ALA A 228 -11.58 -12.39 10.57
C ALA A 228 -11.61 -10.86 10.76
N GLY A 229 -12.14 -10.12 9.77
CA GLY A 229 -12.33 -8.68 9.83
C GLY A 229 -11.39 -7.87 8.94
N PHE A 230 -10.42 -8.47 8.30
CA PHE A 230 -9.48 -7.76 7.40
C PHE A 230 -10.17 -7.12 6.21
N VAL A 231 -9.55 -6.07 5.67
CA VAL A 231 -9.84 -5.54 4.35
C VAL A 231 -8.87 -6.17 3.36
N LEU A 232 -9.39 -6.78 2.30
CA LEU A 232 -8.61 -7.46 1.29
C LEU A 232 -8.25 -6.49 0.16
N GLY A 233 -6.96 -6.36 -0.15
CA GLY A 233 -6.47 -5.60 -1.30
C GLY A 233 -6.55 -6.44 -2.57
N MET A 234 -7.58 -6.24 -3.38
CA MET A 234 -7.64 -6.72 -4.76
C MET A 234 -6.92 -5.68 -5.62
N ASP A 235 -5.61 -5.58 -5.45
CA ASP A 235 -4.85 -4.37 -5.75
C ASP A 235 -3.68 -4.55 -6.73
N ARG A 236 -3.62 -5.68 -7.44
CA ARG A 236 -2.63 -5.93 -8.49
C ARG A 236 -3.24 -6.17 -9.87
N PHE A 237 -4.35 -5.51 -10.17
CA PHE A 237 -4.88 -5.54 -11.54
C PHE A 237 -3.89 -4.94 -12.53
N GLY A 238 -3.60 -5.67 -13.61
CA GLY A 238 -2.59 -5.31 -14.61
C GLY A 238 -1.24 -6.02 -14.42
N ILE A 239 -0.95 -6.58 -13.23
CA ILE A 239 0.19 -7.46 -12.98
C ILE A 239 -0.28 -8.91 -13.16
N ASN A 240 -0.08 -9.45 -14.36
CA ASN A 240 -0.59 -10.77 -14.75
C ASN A 240 0.53 -11.84 -14.75
N LEU A 241 1.42 -11.79 -13.75
CA LEU A 241 2.54 -12.72 -13.63
C LEU A 241 2.16 -13.97 -12.82
N GLU A 242 1.57 -13.79 -11.63
CA GLU A 242 1.13 -14.89 -10.75
C GLU A 242 -0.27 -15.38 -11.12
N THR A 243 -1.15 -14.47 -11.51
CA THR A 243 -2.59 -14.74 -11.79
C THR A 243 -3.00 -14.00 -13.04
N THR A 244 -3.71 -14.68 -13.95
CA THR A 244 -4.22 -14.02 -15.17
C THR A 244 -5.27 -12.97 -14.86
N PHE A 245 -5.48 -12.03 -15.78
CA PHE A 245 -6.53 -11.00 -15.67
C PHE A 245 -7.90 -11.63 -15.39
N GLU A 246 -8.29 -12.64 -16.18
CA GLU A 246 -9.59 -13.29 -16.05
C GLU A 246 -9.74 -14.00 -14.71
N ALA A 247 -8.73 -14.76 -14.27
CA ALA A 247 -8.78 -15.47 -13.01
C ALA A 247 -8.89 -14.51 -11.81
N ARG A 248 -8.17 -13.39 -11.85
CA ARG A 248 -8.25 -12.32 -10.83
C ARG A 248 -9.62 -11.64 -10.82
N ALA A 249 -10.14 -11.29 -11.99
CA ALA A 249 -11.46 -10.66 -12.14
C ALA A 249 -12.60 -11.62 -11.74
N ASP A 250 -12.51 -12.89 -12.13
CA ASP A 250 -13.50 -13.90 -11.73
C ASP A 250 -13.47 -14.18 -10.23
N THR A 251 -12.30 -14.15 -9.58
CA THR A 251 -12.17 -14.23 -8.13
C THR A 251 -12.84 -13.04 -7.44
N LEU A 252 -12.62 -11.82 -7.93
CA LEU A 252 -13.32 -10.63 -7.45
C LEU A 252 -14.85 -10.79 -7.57
N ILE A 253 -15.34 -11.23 -8.72
CA ILE A 253 -16.77 -11.47 -8.96
C ILE A 253 -17.34 -12.48 -7.96
N GLU A 254 -16.66 -13.58 -7.73
CA GLU A 254 -17.12 -14.61 -6.79
C GLU A 254 -17.12 -14.12 -5.34
N MET A 255 -16.11 -13.36 -4.92
CA MET A 255 -16.07 -12.73 -3.60
C MET A 255 -17.22 -11.72 -3.42
N VAL A 256 -17.53 -10.93 -4.44
CA VAL A 256 -18.69 -10.02 -4.41
C VAL A 256 -20.00 -10.79 -4.32
N ARG A 257 -20.17 -11.89 -5.08
CA ARG A 257 -21.36 -12.77 -5.02
C ARG A 257 -21.56 -13.41 -3.65
N ARG A 258 -20.48 -13.70 -2.94
CA ARG A 258 -20.48 -14.20 -1.55
C ARG A 258 -20.76 -13.11 -0.52
N GLY A 259 -20.89 -11.84 -0.93
CA GLY A 259 -21.24 -10.72 -0.05
C GLY A 259 -20.07 -9.97 0.56
N TYR A 260 -18.84 -10.17 0.07
CA TYR A 260 -17.62 -9.55 0.64
C TYR A 260 -17.23 -8.21 0.03
N ALA A 261 -18.08 -7.56 -0.80
CA ALA A 261 -17.77 -6.25 -1.38
C ALA A 261 -17.37 -5.21 -0.31
N GLU A 262 -17.95 -5.27 0.90
CA GLU A 262 -17.62 -4.37 2.01
C GLU A 262 -16.31 -4.70 2.73
N ARG A 263 -15.60 -5.72 2.30
CA ARG A 263 -14.31 -6.19 2.83
C ARG A 263 -13.20 -6.13 1.80
N MET A 264 -13.41 -5.49 0.65
CA MET A 264 -12.42 -5.40 -0.41
C MET A 264 -12.18 -3.95 -0.81
N VAL A 265 -10.97 -3.69 -1.28
CA VAL A 265 -10.56 -2.45 -1.96
C VAL A 265 -9.87 -2.79 -3.26
N LEU A 266 -9.90 -1.89 -4.23
CA LEU A 266 -9.38 -2.12 -5.58
C LEU A 266 -8.21 -1.18 -5.88
N SER A 267 -7.21 -1.68 -6.59
CA SER A 267 -6.07 -0.92 -7.11
C SER A 267 -5.31 -1.71 -8.17
N GLN A 268 -4.21 -1.16 -8.65
CA GLN A 268 -3.36 -1.76 -9.68
C GLN A 268 -1.93 -2.01 -9.22
N ASP A 269 -1.52 -1.48 -8.05
CA ASP A 269 -0.12 -1.45 -7.61
C ASP A 269 0.78 -0.80 -8.69
N ALA A 270 0.21 0.14 -9.46
CA ALA A 270 0.92 0.81 -10.54
C ALA A 270 1.88 1.87 -10.00
N SER A 271 2.83 2.26 -10.84
CA SER A 271 3.78 3.32 -10.52
C SER A 271 4.06 4.17 -11.75
N CYS A 272 4.31 5.47 -11.55
CA CYS A 272 4.80 6.32 -12.64
C CYS A 272 6.16 5.82 -13.14
N TYR A 273 7.01 5.40 -12.21
CA TYR A 273 8.28 4.77 -12.52
C TYR A 273 8.70 3.79 -11.42
N ILE A 274 9.29 2.67 -11.83
CA ILE A 274 9.88 1.65 -10.96
C ILE A 274 11.22 1.21 -11.57
N ASP A 275 12.28 1.15 -10.76
CA ASP A 275 13.62 0.79 -11.21
C ASP A 275 13.93 -0.72 -11.12
N TRP A 276 12.94 -1.54 -10.76
CA TRP A 276 13.10 -3.00 -10.70
C TRP A 276 13.05 -3.67 -12.07
N MET A 277 12.55 -2.95 -13.06
CA MET A 277 12.40 -3.43 -14.43
C MET A 277 12.64 -2.29 -15.41
N GLU A 278 13.44 -2.55 -16.45
CA GLU A 278 13.65 -1.59 -17.53
C GLU A 278 12.31 -1.15 -18.15
N PRO A 279 12.10 0.15 -18.43
CA PRO A 279 10.83 0.66 -18.93
C PRO A 279 10.31 -0.05 -20.20
N ALA A 280 11.21 -0.39 -21.13
CA ALA A 280 10.85 -1.11 -22.36
C ALA A 280 10.40 -2.55 -22.06
N MET A 281 11.05 -3.22 -21.11
CA MET A 281 10.67 -4.56 -20.65
C MET A 281 9.31 -4.52 -19.96
N ARG A 282 9.10 -3.56 -19.04
CA ARG A 282 7.83 -3.36 -18.35
C ARG A 282 6.67 -3.18 -19.34
N ALA A 283 6.85 -2.29 -20.32
CA ALA A 283 5.83 -2.05 -21.35
C ALA A 283 5.53 -3.30 -22.20
N ALA A 284 6.52 -4.16 -22.42
CA ALA A 284 6.35 -5.38 -23.20
C ALA A 284 5.65 -6.52 -22.43
N VAL A 285 5.97 -6.69 -21.14
CA VAL A 285 5.47 -7.83 -20.34
C VAL A 285 4.26 -7.48 -19.48
N LEU A 286 4.06 -6.21 -19.15
CA LEU A 286 2.97 -5.71 -18.30
C LEU A 286 2.28 -4.49 -18.95
N PRO A 287 1.75 -4.60 -20.18
CA PRO A 287 1.17 -3.46 -20.90
C PRO A 287 -0.07 -2.87 -20.22
N GLN A 288 -0.76 -3.66 -19.40
CA GLN A 288 -1.95 -3.24 -18.66
C GLN A 288 -1.65 -2.68 -17.27
N TRP A 289 -0.39 -2.61 -16.88
CA TRP A 289 -0.01 -2.12 -15.55
C TRP A 289 0.09 -0.60 -15.51
N HIS A 290 -1.07 0.06 -15.37
CA HIS A 290 -1.21 1.52 -15.32
C HIS A 290 -2.46 1.93 -14.51
N TYR A 291 -2.51 3.19 -14.05
CA TYR A 291 -3.54 3.69 -13.11
C TYR A 291 -4.98 3.68 -13.64
N THR A 292 -5.21 3.51 -14.91
CA THR A 292 -6.58 3.52 -15.49
C THR A 292 -7.10 2.11 -15.84
N HIS A 293 -6.29 1.06 -15.69
CA HIS A 293 -6.67 -0.30 -16.08
C HIS A 293 -7.97 -0.79 -15.42
N LEU A 294 -8.24 -0.42 -14.17
CA LEU A 294 -9.53 -0.71 -13.53
C LEU A 294 -10.70 -0.16 -14.34
N PHE A 295 -10.60 1.06 -14.83
CA PHE A 295 -11.66 1.75 -15.55
C PHE A 295 -11.77 1.28 -17.01
N ASP A 296 -10.64 1.04 -17.66
CA ASP A 296 -10.55 0.72 -19.06
C ASP A 296 -10.95 -0.73 -19.36
N ASP A 297 -10.56 -1.67 -18.49
CA ASP A 297 -10.70 -3.11 -18.75
C ASP A 297 -11.47 -3.86 -17.66
N VAL A 298 -11.14 -3.64 -16.36
CA VAL A 298 -11.70 -4.45 -15.27
C VAL A 298 -13.18 -4.18 -15.07
N PHE A 299 -13.58 -2.90 -14.97
CA PHE A 299 -14.98 -2.56 -14.73
C PHE A 299 -15.90 -3.02 -15.87
N PRO A 300 -15.59 -2.79 -17.15
CA PRO A 300 -16.36 -3.37 -18.24
C PRO A 300 -16.51 -4.89 -18.12
N TYR A 301 -15.43 -5.61 -17.80
CA TYR A 301 -15.44 -7.06 -17.68
C TYR A 301 -16.35 -7.56 -16.55
N VAL A 302 -16.28 -6.96 -15.36
CA VAL A 302 -17.04 -7.41 -14.18
C VAL A 302 -18.52 -6.97 -14.25
N LEU A 303 -18.80 -5.79 -14.81
CA LEU A 303 -20.18 -5.32 -15.06
C LEU A 303 -20.92 -6.21 -16.04
N ASP A 304 -20.27 -6.63 -17.15
CA ASP A 304 -20.83 -7.57 -18.13
C ASP A 304 -21.18 -8.93 -17.49
N ARG A 305 -20.53 -9.27 -16.38
CA ARG A 305 -20.75 -10.52 -15.61
C ARG A 305 -21.65 -10.37 -14.40
N GLY A 306 -22.35 -9.24 -14.31
CA GLY A 306 -23.44 -9.03 -13.37
C GLY A 306 -23.02 -8.43 -12.02
N ILE A 307 -21.81 -7.88 -11.91
CA ILE A 307 -21.46 -6.98 -10.82
C ILE A 307 -22.19 -5.64 -11.05
N GLU A 308 -22.72 -5.05 -10.01
CA GLU A 308 -23.41 -3.77 -10.10
C GLU A 308 -22.48 -2.60 -9.79
N GLU A 309 -22.69 -1.45 -10.43
CA GLU A 309 -21.90 -0.21 -10.18
C GLU A 309 -21.84 0.17 -8.69
N ARG A 310 -22.92 -0.04 -7.94
CA ARG A 310 -22.94 0.20 -6.49
C ARG A 310 -21.93 -0.66 -5.72
N GLN A 311 -21.61 -1.86 -6.18
CA GLN A 311 -20.63 -2.74 -5.56
C GLN A 311 -19.21 -2.24 -5.83
N LEU A 312 -18.95 -1.74 -7.03
CA LEU A 312 -17.70 -1.04 -7.35
C LEU A 312 -17.56 0.24 -6.51
N GLN A 313 -18.63 1.01 -6.38
CA GLN A 313 -18.68 2.19 -5.51
C GLN A 313 -18.38 1.83 -4.06
N THR A 314 -18.92 0.73 -3.55
CA THR A 314 -18.61 0.24 -2.21
C THR A 314 -17.10 0.03 -2.03
N MET A 315 -16.45 -0.69 -2.94
CA MET A 315 -15.02 -1.03 -2.84
C MET A 315 -14.09 0.17 -3.07
N LEU A 316 -14.51 1.14 -3.88
CA LEU A 316 -13.67 2.29 -4.25
C LEU A 316 -13.91 3.55 -3.39
N VAL A 317 -15.09 3.67 -2.76
CA VAL A 317 -15.45 4.88 -2.02
C VAL A 317 -15.82 4.57 -0.57
N GLU A 318 -16.79 3.66 -0.35
CA GLU A 318 -17.34 3.46 0.98
C GLU A 318 -16.38 2.72 1.92
N VAL A 319 -15.69 1.67 1.42
CA VAL A 319 -14.70 0.93 2.21
C VAL A 319 -13.50 1.82 2.55
N PRO A 320 -12.83 2.52 1.59
CA PRO A 320 -11.76 3.46 1.90
C PRO A 320 -12.19 4.55 2.89
N ARG A 321 -13.34 5.18 2.68
CA ARG A 321 -13.88 6.20 3.59
C ARG A 321 -14.01 5.66 5.01
N ARG A 322 -14.64 4.51 5.20
CA ARG A 322 -14.84 3.87 6.51
C ARG A 322 -13.52 3.45 7.15
N PHE A 323 -12.61 2.93 6.36
CA PHE A 323 -11.28 2.49 6.81
C PHE A 323 -10.46 3.64 7.41
N PHE A 324 -10.48 4.81 6.77
CA PHE A 324 -9.80 6.00 7.27
C PHE A 324 -10.57 6.74 8.36
N ALA A 325 -11.90 6.61 8.41
CA ALA A 325 -12.73 7.29 9.40
C ALA A 325 -12.70 6.65 10.79
N ALA A 326 -12.23 5.41 10.92
CA ALA A 326 -12.24 4.65 12.16
C ALA A 326 -11.03 4.93 13.08
N GLY A 327 -10.22 5.97 12.80
CA GLY A 327 -9.04 6.40 13.56
C GLY A 327 -9.32 7.55 14.52
#